data_69684e4923e93cb623ea2bea51de08cd
#
_entry.id   69684e4923e93cb623ea2bea51de08cd
#
_cell.length_a   1.000
_cell.length_b   1.000
_cell.length_c   1.000
_cell.angle_alpha   90.00
_cell.angle_beta   90.00
_cell.angle_gamma   90.00
#
_symmetry.space_group_name_H-M   'P 1'
#
loop_
_entity.id
_entity.type
_entity.pdbx_description
1 polymer ?
#
loop_
_entity_poly.entity_id
_entity_poly.type
_entity_poly.pdbx_seq_one_letter_code
_entity_poly.pdbx_strand_id
1 'polypeptide(L)'
;ALNILLIIVDDLRPSLGCYGDKLVRSPNIDQLASHSLLFQNAFAQQAVCAPSRVSFLTGRRPDTTRLYDFNSYWRVHAGNFSTIPQYFKENGYVTMSVGKVFHPGITSNHTDDSPYSWSFPPYHPSSEKYENTKTCRGPDGELHANLLCPVDVVDVPEGTLPDKQSTEQAIQLLEKMKTSASPFFLAVGYHKPHIPFRYPKEFQKLYPLENITLAPDSEVPDGLPPVAYNPWMDIRQREDVQALNISVPYGPIPVEFQRKIRQSYFASVSYLDTQVGRLLSALDDLQLANSTIVAFTSDHGWALGEHGEWAKYSNFDVATHVPLMFYVPGRTASLPEAGEKLFPYLDPFDSASELMEPGRQSMDLVELVSLFPTLAGLAGLQVPPRCPVPSFHVELCREGKNLLKHFRFRDLEEDPYLPGNPRELIAYSQYPRPADFPQWNSDKPSLKDIKIMGYSIRTIDYRYTVWVGFNPDEFLANFSDIHAGELYFVDSDPLQDHNMYNDSQGGDLFQLLMP
;
A
#
# COMPACT_ATOMS: atom_id res chain seq x y z
N ALA A 1 -6.59 -24.21 -14.12
CA ALA A 1 -6.21 -22.82 -13.90
C ALA A 1 -6.44 -22.45 -12.44
N LEU A 2 -5.48 -21.75 -11.84
CA LEU A 2 -5.60 -21.27 -10.45
C LEU A 2 -6.45 -20.01 -10.40
N ASN A 3 -7.30 -19.93 -9.37
CA ASN A 3 -8.02 -18.70 -9.04
C ASN A 3 -7.06 -17.66 -8.43
N ILE A 4 -7.47 -16.41 -8.44
CA ILE A 4 -6.73 -15.30 -7.80
C ILE A 4 -7.62 -14.63 -6.76
N LEU A 5 -7.08 -14.47 -5.56
CA LEU A 5 -7.62 -13.57 -4.53
C LEU A 5 -6.55 -12.49 -4.28
N LEU A 6 -6.85 -11.27 -4.72
CA LEU A 6 -5.97 -10.12 -4.53
C LEU A 6 -6.52 -9.24 -3.41
N ILE A 7 -5.80 -9.16 -2.30
CA ILE A 7 -6.17 -8.32 -1.16
C ILE A 7 -5.31 -7.07 -1.17
N ILE A 8 -5.95 -5.91 -1.30
CA ILE A 8 -5.30 -4.59 -1.28
C ILE A 8 -5.80 -3.85 -0.05
N VAL A 9 -4.87 -3.39 0.77
CA VAL A 9 -5.17 -2.64 1.99
C VAL A 9 -4.80 -1.17 1.78
N ASP A 10 -5.57 -0.27 2.35
CA ASP A 10 -5.37 1.17 2.21
C ASP A 10 -4.52 1.71 3.38
N ASP A 11 -3.42 2.40 3.07
CA ASP A 11 -2.54 3.08 4.04
C ASP A 11 -1.80 2.13 5.02
N LEU A 12 -1.59 0.85 4.67
CA LEU A 12 -0.93 -0.08 5.55
C LEU A 12 0.59 -0.11 5.33
N ARG A 13 1.33 0.43 6.28
CA ARG A 13 2.78 0.23 6.36
C ARG A 13 3.10 -1.19 6.87
N PRO A 14 4.34 -1.69 6.76
CA PRO A 14 4.70 -3.04 7.24
C PRO A 14 4.71 -3.16 8.78
N SER A 15 3.76 -2.57 9.47
CA SER A 15 3.54 -2.73 10.91
C SER A 15 2.73 -3.99 11.19
N LEU A 16 3.36 -5.13 10.94
CA LEU A 16 2.79 -6.47 11.05
C LEU A 16 3.80 -7.39 11.74
N GLY A 17 3.32 -8.39 12.46
CA GLY A 17 4.19 -9.37 13.10
C GLY A 17 5.13 -10.07 12.13
N CYS A 18 4.65 -10.43 10.94
CA CYS A 18 5.45 -11.08 9.90
C CYS A 18 6.53 -10.18 9.30
N TYR A 19 6.49 -8.87 9.55
CA TYR A 19 7.54 -7.90 9.19
C TYR A 19 8.40 -7.50 10.38
N GLY A 20 8.31 -8.24 11.49
CA GLY A 20 9.15 -8.03 12.67
C GLY A 20 8.63 -7.02 13.68
N ASP A 21 7.42 -6.50 13.51
CA ASP A 21 6.80 -5.65 14.52
C ASP A 21 6.37 -6.49 15.73
N LYS A 22 6.90 -6.17 16.90
CA LYS A 22 6.66 -6.94 18.13
C LYS A 22 5.44 -6.44 18.91
N LEU A 23 4.91 -5.28 18.57
CA LEU A 23 3.78 -4.68 19.26
C LEU A 23 2.46 -5.00 18.56
N VAL A 24 2.41 -4.89 17.24
CA VAL A 24 1.17 -5.03 16.46
C VAL A 24 0.74 -6.50 16.40
N ARG A 25 -0.52 -6.74 16.73
CA ARG A 25 -1.13 -8.07 16.67
C ARG A 25 -1.86 -8.26 15.36
N SER A 26 -1.28 -9.10 14.52
CA SER A 26 -1.78 -9.42 13.18
C SER A 26 -1.72 -10.93 12.89
N PRO A 27 -2.36 -11.77 13.74
CA PRO A 27 -2.16 -13.23 13.66
C PRO A 27 -2.65 -13.84 12.34
N ASN A 28 -3.71 -13.33 11.75
CA ASN A 28 -4.25 -13.88 10.51
C ASN A 28 -3.38 -13.52 9.29
N ILE A 29 -2.88 -12.29 9.23
CA ILE A 29 -1.94 -11.90 8.17
C ILE A 29 -0.60 -12.63 8.36
N ASP A 30 -0.14 -12.80 9.60
CA ASP A 30 1.07 -13.56 9.90
C ASP A 30 0.93 -15.04 9.50
N GLN A 31 -0.26 -15.61 9.69
CA GLN A 31 -0.57 -16.97 9.23
C GLN A 31 -0.53 -17.08 7.70
N LEU A 32 -1.09 -16.11 6.99
CA LEU A 32 -0.95 -16.06 5.54
C LEU A 32 0.53 -16.02 5.14
N ALA A 33 1.32 -15.19 5.80
CA ALA A 33 2.76 -15.08 5.55
C ALA A 33 3.49 -16.39 5.81
N SER A 34 3.06 -17.20 6.79
CA SER A 34 3.68 -18.49 7.10
C SER A 34 3.55 -19.52 5.97
N HIS A 35 2.59 -19.33 5.06
CA HIS A 35 2.36 -20.17 3.88
C HIS A 35 2.75 -19.46 2.58
N SER A 36 3.37 -18.32 2.66
CA SER A 36 3.64 -17.44 1.51
C SER A 36 5.12 -17.23 1.26
N LEU A 37 5.44 -16.74 0.09
CA LEU A 37 6.68 -16.01 -0.15
C LEU A 37 6.43 -14.54 0.21
N LEU A 38 7.18 -14.02 1.17
CA LEU A 38 7.09 -12.65 1.66
C LEU A 38 8.28 -11.85 1.15
N PHE A 39 8.00 -10.68 0.57
CA PHE A 39 9.01 -9.71 0.17
C PHE A 39 9.18 -8.68 1.29
N GLN A 40 10.38 -8.63 1.87
CA GLN A 40 10.69 -7.69 2.96
C GLN A 40 10.79 -6.25 2.49
N ASN A 41 11.16 -6.02 1.24
CA ASN A 41 11.52 -4.71 0.71
C ASN A 41 10.73 -4.40 -0.56
N ALA A 42 9.41 -4.25 -0.43
CA ALA A 42 8.53 -3.86 -1.52
C ALA A 42 8.13 -2.38 -1.39
N PHE A 43 8.11 -1.66 -2.52
CA PHE A 43 7.91 -0.20 -2.54
C PHE A 43 6.85 0.21 -3.56
N ALA A 44 6.02 1.17 -3.15
CA ALA A 44 5.07 1.86 -4.02
C ALA A 44 5.79 2.89 -4.91
N GLN A 45 5.24 3.16 -6.08
CA GLN A 45 5.82 4.12 -7.02
C GLN A 45 5.45 5.57 -6.72
N GLN A 46 4.35 5.77 -6.03
CA GLN A 46 3.96 7.09 -5.49
C GLN A 46 3.09 6.89 -4.25
N ALA A 47 3.44 7.55 -3.15
CA ALA A 47 2.79 7.33 -1.86
C ALA A 47 1.49 8.15 -1.72
N VAL A 48 0.52 7.86 -2.56
CA VAL A 48 -0.87 8.36 -2.48
C VAL A 48 -1.79 7.42 -3.24
N CYS A 49 -3.06 7.33 -2.82
CA CYS A 49 -3.97 6.25 -3.21
C CYS A 49 -4.14 6.05 -4.71
N ALA A 50 -4.73 7.03 -5.42
CA ALA A 50 -5.05 6.85 -6.84
C ALA A 50 -3.81 6.67 -7.72
N PRO A 51 -2.76 7.51 -7.63
CA PRO A 51 -1.56 7.31 -8.41
C PRO A 51 -0.89 5.95 -8.20
N SER A 52 -0.78 5.49 -6.96
CA SER A 52 -0.22 4.17 -6.66
C SER A 52 -1.06 3.05 -7.27
N ARG A 53 -2.38 3.07 -7.05
CA ARG A 53 -3.29 2.01 -7.51
C ARG A 53 -3.34 1.93 -9.03
N VAL A 54 -3.46 3.05 -9.72
CA VAL A 54 -3.43 3.07 -11.18
C VAL A 54 -2.09 2.56 -11.70
N SER A 55 -0.98 2.94 -11.05
CA SER A 55 0.35 2.48 -11.44
C SER A 55 0.45 0.94 -11.37
N PHE A 56 0.19 0.33 -10.22
CA PHE A 56 0.40 -1.12 -10.12
C PHE A 56 -0.70 -1.93 -10.82
N LEU A 57 -1.92 -1.40 -10.94
CA LEU A 57 -3.00 -2.10 -11.64
C LEU A 57 -2.85 -2.06 -13.16
N THR A 58 -2.16 -1.07 -13.71
CA THR A 58 -1.83 -0.99 -15.14
C THR A 58 -0.43 -1.54 -15.48
N GLY A 59 0.41 -1.75 -14.47
CA GLY A 59 1.81 -2.14 -14.68
C GLY A 59 2.68 -1.03 -15.24
N ARG A 60 2.28 0.23 -15.08
CA ARG A 60 2.97 1.42 -15.62
C ARG A 60 3.30 2.41 -14.50
N ARG A 61 4.46 3.07 -14.62
CA ARG A 61 4.89 4.07 -13.64
C ARG A 61 4.04 5.35 -13.73
N PRO A 62 4.02 6.20 -12.69
CA PRO A 62 3.25 7.44 -12.72
C PRO A 62 3.57 8.35 -13.92
N ASP A 63 4.82 8.42 -14.37
CA ASP A 63 5.18 9.22 -15.54
C ASP A 63 4.57 8.69 -16.84
N THR A 64 4.19 7.42 -16.90
CA THR A 64 3.47 6.83 -18.02
C THR A 64 1.96 6.96 -17.87
N THR A 65 1.42 6.71 -16.67
CA THR A 65 -0.02 6.91 -16.42
C THR A 65 -0.41 8.37 -16.40
N ARG A 66 0.56 9.26 -16.19
CA ARG A 66 0.39 10.72 -16.09
C ARG A 66 -0.61 11.12 -15.01
N LEU A 67 -0.76 10.26 -14.01
CA LEU A 67 -1.62 10.49 -12.86
C LEU A 67 -0.78 10.70 -11.62
N TYR A 68 -0.79 11.93 -11.10
CA TYR A 68 -0.08 12.33 -9.89
C TYR A 68 -1.04 12.84 -8.82
N ASP A 69 -2.32 12.99 -9.17
CA ASP A 69 -3.39 13.55 -8.36
C ASP A 69 -4.66 12.68 -8.43
N PHE A 70 -5.83 13.28 -8.34
CA PHE A 70 -7.12 12.58 -8.33
C PHE A 70 -8.06 13.03 -9.46
N ASN A 71 -7.54 13.69 -10.52
CA ASN A 71 -8.35 14.48 -11.42
C ASN A 71 -8.36 14.01 -12.88
N SER A 72 -7.73 12.87 -13.19
CA SER A 72 -7.73 12.36 -14.55
C SER A 72 -7.91 10.84 -14.60
N TYR A 73 -8.45 10.36 -15.70
CA TYR A 73 -8.60 8.94 -15.99
C TYR A 73 -7.59 8.54 -17.07
N TRP A 74 -6.73 7.56 -16.80
CA TRP A 74 -5.59 7.22 -17.67
C TRP A 74 -6.01 6.86 -19.10
N ARG A 75 -7.15 6.17 -19.28
CA ARG A 75 -7.58 5.74 -20.62
C ARG A 75 -7.87 6.91 -21.55
N VAL A 76 -8.26 8.05 -20.99
CA VAL A 76 -8.56 9.27 -21.73
C VAL A 76 -7.33 10.19 -21.83
N HIS A 77 -6.55 10.32 -20.75
CA HIS A 77 -5.51 11.34 -20.64
C HIS A 77 -4.09 10.85 -20.93
N ALA A 78 -3.84 9.55 -20.87
CA ALA A 78 -2.51 9.00 -21.09
C ALA A 78 -2.50 7.98 -22.22
N GLY A 79 -3.24 6.91 -22.07
CA GLY A 79 -3.34 5.84 -23.05
C GLY A 79 -4.31 4.77 -22.57
N ASN A 80 -4.84 3.99 -23.51
CA ASN A 80 -5.81 2.93 -23.22
C ASN A 80 -5.13 1.69 -22.63
N PHE A 81 -4.44 1.87 -21.49
CA PHE A 81 -3.68 0.80 -20.85
C PHE A 81 -4.59 -0.27 -20.25
N SER A 82 -4.29 -1.52 -20.55
CA SER A 82 -4.94 -2.68 -19.93
C SER A 82 -4.61 -2.76 -18.44
N THR A 83 -5.51 -3.33 -17.66
CA THR A 83 -5.34 -3.53 -16.23
C THR A 83 -5.15 -5.00 -15.89
N ILE A 84 -4.67 -5.29 -14.68
CA ILE A 84 -4.57 -6.67 -14.19
C ILE A 84 -5.92 -7.39 -14.34
N PRO A 85 -7.03 -6.89 -13.77
CA PRO A 85 -8.32 -7.58 -13.90
C PRO A 85 -8.79 -7.68 -15.35
N GLN A 86 -8.58 -6.66 -16.18
CA GLN A 86 -8.93 -6.74 -17.61
C GLN A 86 -8.20 -7.89 -18.30
N TYR A 87 -6.92 -8.04 -18.04
CA TYR A 87 -6.11 -9.09 -18.64
C TYR A 87 -6.59 -10.48 -18.24
N PHE A 88 -6.93 -10.67 -16.96
CA PHE A 88 -7.52 -11.92 -16.49
C PHE A 88 -8.89 -12.18 -17.11
N LYS A 89 -9.73 -11.16 -17.21
CA LYS A 89 -11.05 -11.25 -17.86
C LYS A 89 -10.93 -11.70 -19.32
N GLU A 90 -10.01 -11.11 -20.07
CA GLU A 90 -9.73 -11.46 -21.46
C GLU A 90 -9.17 -12.87 -21.62
N ASN A 91 -8.62 -13.46 -20.55
CA ASN A 91 -8.10 -14.82 -20.51
C ASN A 91 -9.05 -15.83 -19.84
N GLY A 92 -10.34 -15.52 -19.80
CA GLY A 92 -11.38 -16.47 -19.39
C GLY A 92 -11.70 -16.48 -17.90
N TYR A 93 -11.16 -15.55 -17.11
CA TYR A 93 -11.47 -15.41 -15.69
C TYR A 93 -12.77 -14.61 -15.50
N VAL A 94 -13.53 -14.99 -14.47
CA VAL A 94 -14.61 -14.14 -13.94
C VAL A 94 -13.99 -13.16 -12.96
N THR A 95 -14.02 -11.87 -13.27
CA THR A 95 -13.37 -10.83 -12.49
C THR A 95 -14.37 -10.03 -11.66
N MET A 96 -14.06 -9.87 -10.39
CA MET A 96 -14.95 -9.26 -9.39
C MET A 96 -14.18 -8.30 -8.49
N SER A 97 -14.79 -7.17 -8.17
CA SER A 97 -14.24 -6.14 -7.29
C SER A 97 -15.12 -5.91 -6.08
N VAL A 98 -14.51 -5.90 -4.90
CA VAL A 98 -15.17 -5.59 -3.63
C VAL A 98 -14.36 -4.51 -2.90
N GLY A 99 -15.02 -3.43 -2.52
CA GLY A 99 -14.40 -2.34 -1.79
C GLY A 99 -13.50 -1.45 -2.66
N LYS A 100 -12.42 -0.95 -2.07
CA LYS A 100 -11.51 0.00 -2.72
C LYS A 100 -10.37 -0.72 -3.43
N VAL A 101 -10.55 -1.06 -4.71
CA VAL A 101 -9.50 -1.63 -5.59
C VAL A 101 -8.90 -0.52 -6.44
N PHE A 102 -9.65 0.06 -7.38
CA PHE A 102 -9.35 1.39 -7.91
C PHE A 102 -9.79 2.45 -6.90
N HIS A 103 -9.19 3.63 -6.99
CA HIS A 103 -9.72 4.77 -6.23
C HIS A 103 -11.05 5.20 -6.87
N PRO A 104 -12.16 5.21 -6.13
CA PRO A 104 -13.45 5.59 -6.70
C PRO A 104 -13.47 7.08 -7.06
N GLY A 105 -14.09 7.39 -8.19
CA GLY A 105 -14.23 8.74 -8.70
C GLY A 105 -13.63 8.92 -10.08
N ILE A 106 -13.13 10.12 -10.36
CA ILE A 106 -12.64 10.54 -11.68
C ILE A 106 -11.55 9.61 -12.21
N THR A 107 -10.63 9.19 -11.34
CA THR A 107 -9.45 8.41 -11.76
C THR A 107 -9.78 7.01 -12.27
N SER A 108 -10.98 6.52 -12.03
CA SER A 108 -11.50 5.26 -12.57
C SER A 108 -12.84 5.46 -13.30
N ASN A 109 -13.07 6.66 -13.82
CA ASN A 109 -14.25 7.05 -14.61
C ASN A 109 -15.59 6.88 -13.87
N HIS A 110 -15.59 7.00 -12.54
CA HIS A 110 -16.76 6.77 -11.68
C HIS A 110 -17.38 5.36 -11.80
N THR A 111 -16.67 4.42 -12.43
CA THR A 111 -17.15 3.06 -12.75
C THR A 111 -16.19 1.97 -12.29
N ASP A 112 -15.14 2.31 -11.53
CA ASP A 112 -14.02 1.42 -11.21
C ASP A 112 -13.41 0.73 -12.43
N ASP A 113 -13.35 1.45 -13.56
CA ASP A 113 -12.87 0.96 -14.85
C ASP A 113 -13.79 -0.06 -15.53
N SER A 114 -15.10 -0.05 -15.20
CA SER A 114 -16.07 -0.81 -15.99
C SER A 114 -16.29 -0.11 -17.35
N PRO A 115 -16.55 -0.85 -18.43
CA PRO A 115 -16.76 -2.31 -18.52
C PRO A 115 -15.48 -3.12 -18.74
N TYR A 116 -14.30 -2.52 -18.70
CA TYR A 116 -13.06 -3.17 -19.11
C TYR A 116 -12.56 -4.21 -18.09
N SER A 117 -12.48 -3.82 -16.83
CA SER A 117 -11.79 -4.62 -15.80
C SER A 117 -12.65 -5.72 -15.19
N TRP A 118 -13.97 -5.54 -15.10
CA TRP A 118 -14.83 -6.38 -14.27
C TRP A 118 -15.89 -7.13 -15.06
N SER A 119 -16.16 -8.37 -14.63
CA SER A 119 -17.25 -9.21 -15.19
C SER A 119 -18.62 -8.85 -14.60
N PHE A 120 -18.66 -8.34 -13.37
CA PHE A 120 -19.86 -7.92 -12.67
C PHE A 120 -19.73 -6.47 -12.20
N PRO A 121 -20.84 -5.77 -11.89
CA PRO A 121 -20.73 -4.44 -11.28
C PRO A 121 -19.88 -4.47 -10.01
N PRO A 122 -18.92 -3.57 -9.85
CA PRO A 122 -18.11 -3.48 -8.63
C PRO A 122 -18.98 -3.22 -7.40
N TYR A 123 -18.64 -3.87 -6.29
CA TYR A 123 -19.33 -3.67 -5.03
C TYR A 123 -18.61 -2.63 -4.18
N HIS A 124 -19.37 -1.66 -3.68
CA HIS A 124 -18.94 -0.72 -2.66
C HIS A 124 -19.81 -0.84 -1.42
N PRO A 125 -19.21 -0.90 -0.21
CA PRO A 125 -20.03 -0.99 1.00
C PRO A 125 -20.84 0.29 1.22
N SER A 126 -22.13 0.13 1.53
CA SER A 126 -23.04 1.27 1.70
C SER A 126 -22.63 2.21 2.82
N SER A 127 -21.94 1.70 3.85
CA SER A 127 -21.51 2.50 4.99
C SER A 127 -20.28 3.36 4.73
N GLU A 128 -19.60 3.23 3.57
CA GLU A 128 -18.44 4.08 3.25
C GLU A 128 -18.80 5.56 3.11
N LYS A 129 -20.05 5.86 2.79
CA LYS A 129 -20.55 7.25 2.71
C LYS A 129 -20.46 8.03 4.03
N TYR A 130 -20.28 7.33 5.16
CA TYR A 130 -20.17 7.95 6.47
C TYR A 130 -18.72 8.27 6.88
N GLU A 131 -17.75 8.09 5.97
CA GLU A 131 -16.33 8.30 6.26
C GLU A 131 -16.04 9.64 6.91
N ASN A 132 -16.63 10.72 6.42
CA ASN A 132 -16.38 12.08 6.89
C ASN A 132 -17.52 12.64 7.73
N THR A 133 -18.49 11.83 8.16
CA THR A 133 -19.62 12.26 8.96
C THR A 133 -19.31 12.24 10.46
N LYS A 134 -20.14 12.93 11.23
CA LYS A 134 -20.03 12.98 12.69
C LYS A 134 -20.57 11.69 13.31
N THR A 135 -19.69 10.73 13.52
CA THR A 135 -20.02 9.41 14.08
C THR A 135 -19.17 9.05 15.30
N CYS A 136 -18.19 9.88 15.65
CA CYS A 136 -17.25 9.62 16.74
C CYS A 136 -17.72 10.35 18.01
N ARG A 137 -18.01 9.57 19.07
CA ARG A 137 -18.44 10.14 20.35
C ARG A 137 -17.25 10.77 21.09
N GLY A 138 -17.34 12.07 21.36
CA GLY A 138 -16.33 12.80 22.10
C GLY A 138 -16.55 12.72 23.62
N PRO A 139 -15.60 13.27 24.42
CA PRO A 139 -15.72 13.35 25.87
C PRO A 139 -16.92 14.18 26.35
N ASP A 140 -17.39 15.10 25.50
CA ASP A 140 -18.56 15.95 25.72
C ASP A 140 -19.90 15.20 25.52
N GLY A 141 -19.86 13.94 25.09
CA GLY A 141 -21.04 13.14 24.76
C GLY A 141 -21.63 13.42 23.39
N GLU A 142 -21.10 14.41 22.67
CA GLU A 142 -21.52 14.75 21.31
C GLU A 142 -20.78 13.93 20.25
N LEU A 143 -21.37 13.84 19.05
CA LEU A 143 -20.76 13.18 17.90
C LEU A 143 -19.90 14.18 17.11
N HIS A 144 -18.72 13.73 16.73
CA HIS A 144 -17.73 14.51 16.02
C HIS A 144 -17.16 13.77 14.81
N ALA A 145 -16.58 14.52 13.86
CA ALA A 145 -15.81 13.98 12.76
C ALA A 145 -14.31 13.97 13.14
N ASN A 146 -13.97 13.09 14.06
CA ASN A 146 -12.64 12.98 14.64
C ASN A 146 -11.71 12.10 13.81
N LEU A 147 -10.40 12.33 13.95
CA LEU A 147 -9.38 11.39 13.48
C LEU A 147 -9.42 10.09 14.28
N LEU A 148 -9.49 10.19 15.60
CA LEU A 148 -9.56 9.06 16.53
C LEU A 148 -11.03 8.72 16.79
N CYS A 149 -11.46 7.54 16.36
CA CYS A 149 -12.87 7.19 16.31
C CYS A 149 -13.15 5.75 16.75
N PRO A 150 -12.79 5.37 17.98
CA PRO A 150 -13.23 4.08 18.51
C PRO A 150 -14.76 4.11 18.66
N VAL A 151 -15.44 3.08 18.13
CA VAL A 151 -16.90 3.04 18.06
C VAL A 151 -17.47 1.76 18.66
N ASP A 152 -18.70 1.86 19.11
CA ASP A 152 -19.59 0.73 19.33
C ASP A 152 -20.31 0.49 18.00
N VAL A 153 -20.06 -0.65 17.37
CA VAL A 153 -20.53 -0.91 16.00
C VAL A 153 -22.06 -0.85 15.90
N VAL A 154 -22.77 -1.25 16.96
CA VAL A 154 -24.24 -1.19 16.98
C VAL A 154 -24.78 0.24 16.96
N ASP A 155 -23.98 1.22 17.35
CA ASP A 155 -24.38 2.63 17.47
C ASP A 155 -23.99 3.46 16.24
N VAL A 156 -23.19 2.93 15.31
CA VAL A 156 -22.87 3.65 14.07
C VAL A 156 -23.99 3.52 13.06
N PRO A 157 -24.08 4.45 12.07
CA PRO A 157 -25.07 4.34 11.03
C PRO A 157 -25.03 2.97 10.33
N GLU A 158 -26.19 2.37 10.09
CA GLU A 158 -26.38 1.01 9.51
C GLU A 158 -25.90 -0.13 10.42
N GLY A 159 -25.35 0.15 11.61
CA GLY A 159 -24.90 -0.87 12.55
C GLY A 159 -23.76 -1.75 12.05
N THR A 160 -22.94 -1.25 11.15
CA THR A 160 -21.83 -1.98 10.53
C THR A 160 -20.70 -1.02 10.12
N LEU A 161 -19.59 -1.58 9.62
CA LEU A 161 -18.44 -0.85 9.12
C LEU A 161 -18.11 -1.30 7.69
N PRO A 162 -17.48 -0.44 6.86
CA PRO A 162 -17.19 -0.77 5.46
C PRO A 162 -16.42 -2.08 5.27
N ASP A 163 -15.39 -2.33 6.08
CA ASP A 163 -14.57 -3.53 5.92
C ASP A 163 -15.31 -4.81 6.34
N LYS A 164 -16.27 -4.72 7.27
CA LYS A 164 -17.16 -5.85 7.59
C LYS A 164 -18.05 -6.19 6.41
N GLN A 165 -18.65 -5.18 5.78
CA GLN A 165 -19.49 -5.36 4.59
C GLN A 165 -18.70 -5.94 3.42
N SER A 166 -17.47 -5.46 3.21
CA SER A 166 -16.59 -5.97 2.16
C SER A 166 -16.23 -7.45 2.37
N THR A 167 -15.93 -7.83 3.61
CA THR A 167 -15.67 -9.25 3.93
C THR A 167 -16.89 -10.11 3.66
N GLU A 168 -18.06 -9.70 4.10
CA GLU A 168 -19.31 -10.44 3.90
C GLU A 168 -19.63 -10.61 2.41
N GLN A 169 -19.48 -9.57 1.61
CA GLN A 169 -19.69 -9.64 0.17
C GLN A 169 -18.66 -10.55 -0.52
N ALA A 170 -17.39 -10.43 -0.14
CA ALA A 170 -16.33 -11.28 -0.71
C ALA A 170 -16.59 -12.77 -0.42
N ILE A 171 -17.02 -13.11 0.79
CA ILE A 171 -17.38 -14.48 1.16
C ILE A 171 -18.55 -14.98 0.33
N GLN A 172 -19.60 -14.18 0.13
CA GLN A 172 -20.73 -14.55 -0.73
C GLN A 172 -20.29 -14.82 -2.17
N LEU A 173 -19.37 -14.01 -2.70
CA LEU A 173 -18.82 -14.22 -4.04
C LEU A 173 -17.99 -15.49 -4.13
N LEU A 174 -17.19 -15.81 -3.12
CA LEU A 174 -16.45 -17.07 -3.06
C LEU A 174 -17.39 -18.29 -3.04
N GLU A 175 -18.48 -18.24 -2.27
CA GLU A 175 -19.49 -19.27 -2.23
C GLU A 175 -20.13 -19.48 -3.62
N LYS A 176 -20.45 -18.39 -4.29
CA LYS A 176 -21.01 -18.42 -5.65
C LYS A 176 -20.04 -19.02 -6.66
N MET A 177 -18.73 -18.72 -6.51
CA MET A 177 -17.71 -19.17 -7.47
C MET A 177 -17.23 -20.60 -7.21
N LYS A 178 -17.56 -21.20 -6.07
CA LYS A 178 -17.13 -22.58 -5.73
C LYS A 178 -17.56 -23.60 -6.80
N THR A 179 -18.72 -23.42 -7.40
CA THR A 179 -19.28 -24.31 -8.43
C THR A 179 -19.09 -23.78 -9.85
N SER A 180 -18.36 -22.70 -10.05
CA SER A 180 -18.12 -22.15 -11.37
C SER A 180 -17.16 -23.03 -12.18
N ALA A 181 -17.49 -23.18 -13.47
CA ALA A 181 -16.60 -23.86 -14.41
C ALA A 181 -15.39 -23.00 -14.81
N SER A 182 -15.49 -21.68 -14.65
CA SER A 182 -14.41 -20.72 -14.96
C SER A 182 -13.64 -20.35 -13.69
N PRO A 183 -12.32 -20.12 -13.79
CA PRO A 183 -11.56 -19.59 -12.67
C PRO A 183 -12.02 -18.16 -12.35
N PHE A 184 -11.84 -17.75 -11.10
CA PHE A 184 -12.16 -16.39 -10.68
C PHE A 184 -10.92 -15.55 -10.37
N PHE A 185 -11.06 -14.25 -10.57
CA PHE A 185 -10.18 -13.21 -10.08
C PHE A 185 -11.01 -12.29 -9.18
N LEU A 186 -10.81 -12.40 -7.88
CA LEU A 186 -11.49 -11.56 -6.88
C LEU A 186 -10.49 -10.60 -6.26
N ALA A 187 -10.72 -9.30 -6.43
CA ALA A 187 -9.97 -8.25 -5.77
C ALA A 187 -10.81 -7.68 -4.61
N VAL A 188 -10.23 -7.67 -3.41
CA VAL A 188 -10.86 -7.13 -2.21
C VAL A 188 -10.00 -5.98 -1.69
N GLY A 189 -10.56 -4.77 -1.71
CA GLY A 189 -9.89 -3.55 -1.23
C GLY A 189 -10.43 -3.12 0.13
N TYR A 190 -9.64 -3.32 1.18
CA TYR A 190 -9.98 -2.91 2.54
C TYR A 190 -9.60 -1.45 2.79
N HIS A 191 -10.41 -0.74 3.60
CA HIS A 191 -10.23 0.68 3.89
C HIS A 191 -9.29 0.94 5.06
N LYS A 192 -9.38 0.15 6.14
CA LYS A 192 -8.51 0.36 7.31
C LYS A 192 -7.11 -0.18 7.05
N PRO A 193 -6.07 0.53 7.55
CA PRO A 193 -6.08 1.64 8.51
C PRO A 193 -6.14 3.07 7.92
N HIS A 194 -6.82 3.32 6.81
CA HIS A 194 -7.04 4.69 6.31
C HIS A 194 -7.83 5.54 7.31
N ILE A 195 -7.53 6.83 7.38
CA ILE A 195 -8.26 7.80 8.22
C ILE A 195 -9.72 7.96 7.77
N PRO A 196 -10.68 8.29 8.67
CA PRO A 196 -10.52 8.34 10.12
C PRO A 196 -10.29 6.95 10.69
N PHE A 197 -9.60 6.87 11.82
CA PHE A 197 -9.40 5.60 12.50
C PHE A 197 -10.67 5.21 13.25
N ARG A 198 -11.66 4.74 12.49
CA ARG A 198 -12.92 4.22 12.98
C ARG A 198 -12.85 2.71 13.04
N TYR A 199 -12.85 2.18 14.24
CA TYR A 199 -12.70 0.76 14.52
C TYR A 199 -13.53 0.39 15.75
N PRO A 200 -13.88 -0.90 15.91
CA PRO A 200 -14.55 -1.32 17.12
C PRO A 200 -13.71 -1.02 18.36
N LYS A 201 -14.29 -0.34 19.33
CA LYS A 201 -13.55 0.20 20.49
C LYS A 201 -12.80 -0.83 21.32
N GLU A 202 -13.23 -2.10 21.30
CA GLU A 202 -12.57 -3.19 22.02
C GLU A 202 -11.11 -3.41 21.57
N PHE A 203 -10.75 -3.05 20.34
CA PHE A 203 -9.38 -3.19 19.85
C PHE A 203 -8.39 -2.26 20.53
N GLN A 204 -8.84 -1.17 21.17
CA GLN A 204 -7.96 -0.34 21.99
C GLN A 204 -7.35 -1.11 23.16
N LYS A 205 -8.01 -2.13 23.67
CA LYS A 205 -7.53 -2.92 24.80
C LYS A 205 -6.26 -3.69 24.49
N LEU A 206 -5.99 -3.94 23.21
CA LEU A 206 -4.74 -4.56 22.76
C LEU A 206 -3.54 -3.61 22.89
N TYR A 207 -3.80 -2.31 22.95
CA TYR A 207 -2.77 -1.26 22.88
C TYR A 207 -2.97 -0.23 24.01
N PRO A 208 -2.74 -0.62 25.29
CA PRO A 208 -2.79 0.35 26.38
C PRO A 208 -1.84 1.51 26.14
N LEU A 209 -2.26 2.75 26.40
CA LEU A 209 -1.46 3.94 26.11
C LEU A 209 -0.10 3.94 26.81
N GLU A 210 -0.02 3.38 28.02
CA GLU A 210 1.25 3.25 28.75
C GLU A 210 2.30 2.41 28.01
N ASN A 211 1.88 1.54 27.10
CA ASN A 211 2.77 0.69 26.29
C ASN A 211 3.06 1.28 24.91
N ILE A 212 2.48 2.42 24.56
CA ILE A 212 2.69 3.07 23.28
C ILE A 212 3.81 4.10 23.39
N THR A 213 4.88 3.89 22.62
CA THR A 213 5.98 4.84 22.52
C THR A 213 5.76 5.80 21.36
N LEU A 214 6.44 6.94 21.38
CA LEU A 214 6.57 7.79 20.21
C LEU A 214 7.45 7.11 19.15
N ALA A 215 7.41 7.62 17.91
CA ALA A 215 8.41 7.26 16.93
C ALA A 215 9.83 7.57 17.47
N PRO A 216 10.83 6.72 17.19
CA PRO A 216 12.20 6.95 17.67
C PRO A 216 12.80 8.27 17.17
N ASP A 217 12.33 8.74 16.01
CA ASP A 217 12.75 9.96 15.31
C ASP A 217 11.57 10.92 15.12
N SER A 218 10.92 11.27 16.22
CA SER A 218 9.66 12.05 16.23
C SER A 218 9.84 13.54 15.92
N GLU A 219 11.03 14.00 15.63
CA GLU A 219 11.33 15.41 15.29
C GLU A 219 11.67 15.56 13.81
N VAL A 220 11.45 16.76 13.27
CA VAL A 220 11.88 17.09 11.91
C VAL A 220 13.41 17.03 11.86
N PRO A 221 14.00 16.22 10.96
CA PRO A 221 15.45 16.06 10.89
C PRO A 221 16.17 17.35 10.50
N ASP A 222 17.32 17.59 11.10
CA ASP A 222 18.23 18.62 10.63
C ASP A 222 18.72 18.26 9.21
N GLY A 223 18.75 19.24 8.32
CA GLY A 223 19.19 19.01 6.94
C GLY A 223 18.12 18.44 6.01
N LEU A 224 16.90 18.20 6.48
CA LEU A 224 15.79 17.86 5.60
C LEU A 224 15.43 19.07 4.72
N PRO A 225 15.51 18.96 3.38
CA PRO A 225 15.06 20.06 2.53
C PRO A 225 13.57 20.32 2.74
N PRO A 226 13.14 21.59 2.86
CA PRO A 226 11.71 21.90 3.08
C PRO A 226 10.77 21.31 2.04
N VAL A 227 11.20 21.16 0.80
CA VAL A 227 10.41 20.57 -0.29
C VAL A 227 10.04 19.11 -0.01
N ALA A 228 10.87 18.38 0.75
CA ALA A 228 10.64 16.98 1.08
C ALA A 228 9.56 16.77 2.15
N TYR A 229 9.27 17.80 2.94
CA TYR A 229 8.37 17.70 4.08
C TYR A 229 6.90 17.76 3.65
N ASN A 230 6.09 16.81 4.11
CA ASN A 230 4.65 16.90 3.97
C ASN A 230 4.03 17.55 5.22
N PRO A 231 3.17 18.57 5.09
CA PRO A 231 2.54 19.23 6.23
C PRO A 231 1.31 18.51 6.79
N TRP A 232 1.01 17.29 6.34
CA TRP A 232 -0.08 16.41 6.81
C TRP A 232 -1.41 17.14 7.01
N MET A 233 -1.84 17.86 5.97
CA MET A 233 -3.02 18.72 6.01
C MET A 233 -4.33 17.94 6.16
N ASP A 234 -4.38 16.67 5.68
CA ASP A 234 -5.59 15.85 5.76
C ASP A 234 -6.03 15.56 7.19
N ILE A 235 -5.10 15.21 8.09
CA ILE A 235 -5.45 14.96 9.50
C ILE A 235 -5.80 16.23 10.25
N ARG A 236 -5.26 17.39 9.82
CA ARG A 236 -5.53 18.69 10.45
C ARG A 236 -6.99 19.14 10.31
N GLN A 237 -7.70 18.58 9.34
CA GLN A 237 -9.10 18.90 9.07
C GLN A 237 -10.07 18.17 10.02
N ARG A 238 -9.58 17.20 10.79
CA ARG A 238 -10.40 16.45 11.75
C ARG A 238 -10.65 17.27 13.01
N GLU A 239 -11.85 17.17 13.56
CA GLU A 239 -12.29 18.04 14.68
C GLU A 239 -11.40 17.93 15.90
N ASP A 240 -10.98 16.71 16.28
CA ASP A 240 -10.09 16.50 17.43
C ASP A 240 -8.68 17.06 17.21
N VAL A 241 -8.19 17.03 15.98
CA VAL A 241 -6.90 17.62 15.62
C VAL A 241 -7.01 19.15 15.56
N GLN A 242 -8.07 19.69 14.97
CA GLN A 242 -8.34 21.14 14.95
C GLN A 242 -8.35 21.75 16.35
N ALA A 243 -8.94 21.04 17.31
CA ALA A 243 -9.02 21.49 18.69
C ALA A 243 -7.66 21.66 19.39
N LEU A 244 -6.59 21.07 18.83
CA LEU A 244 -5.24 21.18 19.38
C LEU A 244 -4.52 22.47 18.96
N ASN A 245 -5.05 23.24 18.01
CA ASN A 245 -4.45 24.50 17.50
C ASN A 245 -2.98 24.31 17.09
N ILE A 246 -2.71 23.32 16.26
CA ILE A 246 -1.36 22.93 15.87
C ILE A 246 -0.80 23.89 14.82
N SER A 247 0.45 24.32 15.02
CA SER A 247 1.15 25.21 14.07
C SER A 247 1.37 24.53 12.71
N VAL A 248 1.26 25.34 11.63
CA VAL A 248 1.55 24.91 10.26
C VAL A 248 2.92 25.46 9.90
N PRO A 249 3.79 24.72 9.18
CA PRO A 249 3.58 23.37 8.64
C PRO A 249 4.07 22.23 9.56
N TYR A 250 4.89 22.54 10.56
CA TYR A 250 5.69 21.51 11.26
C TYR A 250 5.07 20.98 12.54
N GLY A 251 4.07 21.66 13.08
CA GLY A 251 3.51 21.28 14.38
C GLY A 251 4.44 21.69 15.53
N PRO A 252 4.82 20.79 16.44
CA PRO A 252 4.45 19.37 16.51
C PRO A 252 3.06 19.12 17.07
N ILE A 253 2.57 17.90 16.87
CA ILE A 253 1.38 17.40 17.60
C ILE A 253 1.79 17.17 19.05
N PRO A 254 0.92 17.51 20.05
CA PRO A 254 1.20 17.20 21.46
C PRO A 254 1.50 15.72 21.66
N VAL A 255 2.46 15.42 22.53
CA VAL A 255 3.01 14.07 22.77
C VAL A 255 1.92 13.03 23.04
N GLU A 256 0.98 13.35 23.93
CA GLU A 256 -0.10 12.41 24.27
C GLU A 256 -1.02 12.13 23.08
N PHE A 257 -1.26 13.11 22.24
CA PHE A 257 -2.07 12.90 21.04
C PHE A 257 -1.33 12.08 19.99
N GLN A 258 -0.02 12.25 19.85
CA GLN A 258 0.81 11.38 19.01
C GLN A 258 0.68 9.90 19.42
N ARG A 259 0.71 9.62 20.72
CA ARG A 259 0.56 8.26 21.26
C ARG A 259 -0.83 7.70 20.92
N LYS A 260 -1.87 8.53 21.03
CA LYS A 260 -3.25 8.15 20.70
C LYS A 260 -3.43 7.86 19.21
N ILE A 261 -2.76 8.61 18.32
CA ILE A 261 -2.77 8.31 16.88
C ILE A 261 -2.15 6.94 16.63
N ARG A 262 -0.99 6.68 17.21
CA ARG A 262 -0.30 5.39 17.07
C ARG A 262 -1.16 4.24 17.60
N GLN A 263 -1.75 4.39 18.77
CA GLN A 263 -2.70 3.43 19.34
C GLN A 263 -3.84 3.12 18.37
N SER A 264 -4.46 4.15 17.82
CA SER A 264 -5.62 4.00 16.92
C SER A 264 -5.24 3.38 15.58
N TYR A 265 -4.06 3.69 15.06
CA TYR A 265 -3.53 3.05 13.86
C TYR A 265 -3.33 1.55 14.09
N PHE A 266 -2.66 1.16 15.17
CA PHE A 266 -2.40 -0.24 15.48
C PHE A 266 -3.70 -1.01 15.78
N ALA A 267 -4.65 -0.38 16.47
CA ALA A 267 -5.98 -0.97 16.71
C ALA A 267 -6.73 -1.19 15.39
N SER A 268 -6.64 -0.25 14.46
CA SER A 268 -7.22 -0.38 13.12
C SER A 268 -6.57 -1.51 12.32
N VAL A 269 -5.27 -1.71 12.45
CA VAL A 269 -4.55 -2.83 11.82
C VAL A 269 -5.03 -4.17 12.37
N SER A 270 -5.16 -4.31 13.69
CA SER A 270 -5.66 -5.55 14.31
C SER A 270 -7.11 -5.82 13.93
N TYR A 271 -7.93 -4.79 13.83
CA TYR A 271 -9.29 -4.93 13.33
C TYR A 271 -9.30 -5.42 11.87
N LEU A 272 -8.51 -4.80 11.00
CA LEU A 272 -8.34 -5.25 9.62
C LEU A 272 -7.90 -6.72 9.56
N ASP A 273 -6.96 -7.10 10.40
CA ASP A 273 -6.47 -8.48 10.48
C ASP A 273 -7.60 -9.49 10.71
N THR A 274 -8.58 -9.14 11.54
CA THR A 274 -9.75 -10.01 11.76
C THR A 274 -10.60 -10.16 10.50
N GLN A 275 -10.72 -9.11 9.68
CA GLN A 275 -11.46 -9.19 8.43
C GLN A 275 -10.74 -10.05 7.39
N VAL A 276 -9.43 -9.89 7.28
CA VAL A 276 -8.59 -10.76 6.44
C VAL A 276 -8.69 -12.22 6.91
N GLY A 277 -8.66 -12.44 8.22
CA GLY A 277 -8.81 -13.78 8.82
C GLY A 277 -10.13 -14.45 8.48
N ARG A 278 -11.22 -13.71 8.54
CA ARG A 278 -12.56 -14.21 8.14
C ARG A 278 -12.60 -14.60 6.67
N LEU A 279 -12.02 -13.76 5.80
CA LEU A 279 -11.98 -14.03 4.36
C LEU A 279 -11.16 -15.27 4.04
N LEU A 280 -9.96 -15.39 4.62
CA LEU A 280 -9.09 -16.55 4.39
C LEU A 280 -9.68 -17.84 4.99
N SER A 281 -10.33 -17.75 6.15
CA SER A 281 -11.04 -18.90 6.74
C SER A 281 -12.17 -19.39 5.84
N ALA A 282 -12.91 -18.48 5.21
CA ALA A 282 -13.94 -18.84 4.25
C ALA A 282 -13.36 -19.53 3.01
N LEU A 283 -12.19 -19.09 2.55
CA LEU A 283 -11.48 -19.73 1.44
C LEU A 283 -11.15 -21.21 1.76
N ASP A 284 -10.69 -21.47 2.99
CA ASP A 284 -10.45 -22.83 3.49
C ASP A 284 -11.75 -23.64 3.61
N ASP A 285 -12.76 -23.06 4.23
CA ASP A 285 -14.04 -23.76 4.46
C ASP A 285 -14.73 -24.16 3.15
N LEU A 286 -14.53 -23.38 2.10
CA LEU A 286 -15.03 -23.67 0.76
C LEU A 286 -14.11 -24.60 -0.05
N GLN A 287 -13.02 -25.07 0.54
CA GLN A 287 -12.03 -25.94 -0.11
C GLN A 287 -11.42 -25.29 -1.38
N LEU A 288 -11.23 -23.98 -1.36
CA LEU A 288 -10.63 -23.21 -2.44
C LEU A 288 -9.16 -22.89 -2.23
N ALA A 289 -8.62 -23.11 -1.02
CA ALA A 289 -7.23 -22.77 -0.70
C ALA A 289 -6.22 -23.57 -1.54
N ASN A 290 -6.56 -24.80 -1.94
CA ASN A 290 -5.70 -25.64 -2.78
C ASN A 290 -5.68 -25.23 -4.26
N SER A 291 -6.53 -24.31 -4.68
CA SER A 291 -6.66 -23.89 -6.07
C SER A 291 -6.68 -22.37 -6.25
N THR A 292 -6.30 -21.61 -5.23
CA THR A 292 -6.34 -20.15 -5.25
C THR A 292 -5.00 -19.56 -4.83
N ILE A 293 -4.44 -18.70 -5.69
CA ILE A 293 -3.31 -17.82 -5.35
C ILE A 293 -3.86 -16.66 -4.53
N VAL A 294 -3.24 -16.39 -3.38
CA VAL A 294 -3.57 -15.21 -2.56
C VAL A 294 -2.40 -14.24 -2.60
N ALA A 295 -2.63 -13.04 -3.12
CA ALA A 295 -1.69 -11.93 -3.08
C ALA A 295 -2.19 -10.88 -2.09
N PHE A 296 -1.31 -10.42 -1.21
CA PHE A 296 -1.63 -9.42 -0.19
C PHE A 296 -0.64 -8.27 -0.29
N THR A 297 -1.15 -7.06 -0.40
CA THR A 297 -0.33 -5.84 -0.44
C THR A 297 -1.11 -4.62 0.05
N SER A 298 -0.41 -3.50 0.15
CA SER A 298 -0.97 -2.17 0.42
C SER A 298 -0.60 -1.22 -0.72
N ASP A 299 -1.34 -0.14 -0.88
CA ASP A 299 -1.07 0.87 -1.91
C ASP A 299 0.16 1.74 -1.59
N HIS A 300 0.37 2.07 -0.33
CA HIS A 300 1.53 2.78 0.22
C HIS A 300 1.55 2.58 1.73
N GLY A 301 2.57 3.16 2.41
CA GLY A 301 2.65 3.18 3.86
C GLY A 301 1.93 4.39 4.48
N TRP A 302 2.33 4.72 5.71
CA TRP A 302 1.80 5.87 6.47
C TRP A 302 2.77 6.22 7.59
N ALA A 303 3.19 7.50 7.67
CA ALA A 303 4.07 7.96 8.73
C ALA A 303 3.30 8.10 10.04
N LEU A 304 3.91 7.66 11.13
CA LEU A 304 3.37 7.63 12.50
C LEU A 304 4.20 8.50 13.45
N GLY A 305 4.59 9.68 12.98
CA GLY A 305 5.43 10.63 13.73
C GLY A 305 6.90 10.62 13.33
N GLU A 306 7.35 9.65 12.57
CA GLU A 306 8.70 9.65 12.03
C GLU A 306 8.97 10.95 11.24
N HIS A 307 10.13 11.57 11.42
CA HIS A 307 10.50 12.84 10.80
C HIS A 307 9.61 14.03 11.19
N GLY A 308 8.83 13.90 12.26
CA GLY A 308 7.79 14.88 12.59
C GLY A 308 6.65 14.95 11.58
N GLU A 309 6.49 13.91 10.79
CA GLU A 309 5.45 13.79 9.77
C GLU A 309 4.37 12.78 10.15
N TRP A 310 3.21 12.96 9.55
CA TRP A 310 2.07 12.05 9.63
C TRP A 310 1.52 11.85 8.22
N ALA A 311 0.76 10.77 8.04
CA ALA A 311 0.21 10.41 6.74
C ALA A 311 1.28 9.94 5.73
N LYS A 312 0.94 9.96 4.46
CA LYS A 312 1.79 9.59 3.32
C LYS A 312 2.40 10.84 2.67
N TYR A 313 2.39 10.96 1.38
CA TYR A 313 2.76 12.18 0.63
C TYR A 313 4.25 12.52 0.66
N SER A 314 5.09 11.50 0.69
CA SER A 314 6.56 11.67 0.69
C SER A 314 7.27 10.48 0.03
N ASN A 315 8.59 10.58 -0.09
CA ASN A 315 9.44 9.48 -0.56
C ASN A 315 10.16 8.75 0.57
N PHE A 316 9.86 9.05 1.83
CA PHE A 316 10.40 8.30 2.95
C PHE A 316 9.91 6.85 2.94
N ASP A 317 10.74 5.91 3.39
CA ASP A 317 10.38 4.49 3.48
C ASP A 317 9.06 4.27 4.22
N VAL A 318 8.80 5.01 5.29
CA VAL A 318 7.54 4.87 6.05
C VAL A 318 6.29 5.15 5.21
N ALA A 319 6.41 5.88 4.12
CA ALA A 319 5.32 6.18 3.19
C ALA A 319 5.31 5.30 1.95
N THR A 320 6.46 4.82 1.49
CA THR A 320 6.59 4.04 0.24
C THR A 320 6.69 2.53 0.46
N HIS A 321 7.22 2.10 1.60
CA HIS A 321 7.39 0.68 1.93
C HIS A 321 6.06 0.03 2.30
N VAL A 322 5.76 -1.11 1.66
CA VAL A 322 4.48 -1.82 1.78
C VAL A 322 4.72 -3.30 2.06
N PRO A 323 3.77 -3.98 2.71
CA PRO A 323 3.77 -5.44 2.73
C PRO A 323 3.47 -5.98 1.33
N LEU A 324 4.12 -7.08 1.00
CA LEU A 324 3.84 -7.83 -0.23
C LEU A 324 4.15 -9.31 0.01
N MET A 325 3.15 -10.16 -0.17
CA MET A 325 3.29 -11.60 -0.03
C MET A 325 2.38 -12.34 -0.98
N PHE A 326 2.81 -13.54 -1.38
CA PHE A 326 2.07 -14.40 -2.29
C PHE A 326 1.99 -15.81 -1.71
N TYR A 327 0.77 -16.30 -1.51
CA TYR A 327 0.51 -17.72 -1.28
C TYR A 327 0.23 -18.37 -2.63
N VAL A 328 1.03 -19.35 -3.01
CA VAL A 328 0.85 -20.11 -4.25
C VAL A 328 0.74 -21.59 -3.88
N PRO A 329 -0.45 -22.21 -4.06
CA PRO A 329 -0.66 -23.60 -3.65
C PRO A 329 0.33 -24.54 -4.34
N GLY A 330 0.96 -25.41 -3.54
CA GLY A 330 1.95 -26.37 -4.02
C GLY A 330 3.33 -25.78 -4.34
N ARG A 331 3.50 -24.47 -4.21
CA ARG A 331 4.81 -23.79 -4.41
C ARG A 331 5.34 -23.14 -3.14
N THR A 332 4.57 -22.26 -2.52
CA THR A 332 4.97 -21.57 -1.28
C THR A 332 4.56 -22.36 -0.04
N ALA A 333 3.65 -23.30 -0.18
CA ALA A 333 3.21 -24.24 0.83
C ALA A 333 2.76 -25.53 0.16
N SER A 334 2.85 -26.65 0.89
CA SER A 334 2.29 -27.92 0.44
C SER A 334 0.78 -27.81 0.27
N LEU A 335 0.23 -28.56 -0.69
CA LEU A 335 -1.22 -28.65 -0.84
C LEU A 335 -1.84 -29.21 0.44
N PRO A 336 -2.94 -28.62 0.95
CA PRO A 336 -3.60 -29.13 2.13
C PRO A 336 -4.18 -30.53 1.88
N GLU A 337 -4.03 -31.41 2.85
CA GLU A 337 -4.68 -32.71 2.85
C GLU A 337 -6.18 -32.58 3.13
N ALA A 338 -6.94 -33.66 2.86
CA ALA A 338 -8.38 -33.63 3.10
C ALA A 338 -8.69 -33.31 4.57
N GLY A 339 -9.44 -32.23 4.81
CA GLY A 339 -9.80 -31.74 6.14
C GLY A 339 -8.76 -30.87 6.83
N GLU A 340 -7.59 -30.69 6.24
CA GLU A 340 -6.59 -29.74 6.73
C GLU A 340 -6.97 -28.30 6.38
N LYS A 341 -6.81 -27.39 7.34
CA LYS A 341 -7.03 -25.96 7.15
C LYS A 341 -5.71 -25.20 7.23
N LEU A 342 -5.40 -24.42 6.19
CA LEU A 342 -4.22 -23.56 6.16
C LEU A 342 -4.44 -22.22 6.86
N PHE A 343 -5.68 -21.73 6.85
CA PHE A 343 -6.05 -20.40 7.31
C PHE A 343 -7.17 -20.43 8.35
N PRO A 344 -7.07 -21.24 9.43
CA PRO A 344 -8.07 -21.16 10.49
C PRO A 344 -8.07 -19.75 11.08
N TYR A 345 -9.27 -19.23 11.40
CA TYR A 345 -9.38 -17.91 11.99
C TYR A 345 -8.67 -17.84 13.34
N LEU A 346 -7.83 -16.83 13.52
CA LEU A 346 -7.10 -16.57 14.76
C LEU A 346 -7.59 -15.27 15.40
N ASP A 347 -7.89 -15.34 16.70
CA ASP A 347 -8.37 -14.17 17.46
C ASP A 347 -7.17 -13.34 17.95
N PRO A 348 -7.06 -12.05 17.57
CA PRO A 348 -5.98 -11.19 18.07
C PRO A 348 -5.98 -10.98 19.57
N PHE A 349 -7.12 -11.20 20.24
CA PHE A 349 -7.25 -11.11 21.71
C PHE A 349 -6.75 -12.36 22.44
N ASP A 350 -6.50 -13.44 21.71
CA ASP A 350 -5.98 -14.67 22.31
C ASP A 350 -4.48 -14.54 22.56
N SER A 351 -4.08 -14.60 23.84
CA SER A 351 -2.67 -14.53 24.24
C SER A 351 -1.86 -15.77 23.87
N ALA A 352 -2.52 -16.88 23.48
CA ALA A 352 -1.89 -18.12 23.09
C ALA A 352 -1.51 -18.15 21.58
N SER A 353 -1.81 -17.08 20.81
CA SER A 353 -1.37 -16.99 19.43
C SER A 353 0.16 -16.86 19.39
N GLU A 354 0.82 -17.96 19.03
CA GLU A 354 2.28 -17.98 18.85
C GLU A 354 2.68 -17.08 17.69
N LEU A 355 3.85 -16.42 17.82
CA LEU A 355 4.48 -15.71 16.72
C LEU A 355 4.82 -16.72 15.62
N MET A 356 4.16 -16.62 14.47
CA MET A 356 4.44 -17.46 13.32
C MET A 356 5.57 -16.81 12.50
N GLU A 357 6.56 -17.63 12.17
CA GLU A 357 7.60 -17.24 11.23
C GLU A 357 7.03 -17.22 9.81
N PRO A 358 7.43 -16.25 8.95
CA PRO A 358 7.13 -16.29 7.52
C PRO A 358 7.60 -17.60 6.89
N GLY A 359 6.90 -18.09 5.87
CA GLY A 359 7.26 -19.31 5.18
C GLY A 359 8.59 -19.18 4.44
N ARG A 360 8.61 -18.34 3.42
CA ARG A 360 9.82 -17.98 2.68
C ARG A 360 9.91 -16.46 2.58
N GLN A 361 11.14 -15.94 2.54
CA GLN A 361 11.37 -14.52 2.47
C GLN A 361 12.38 -14.19 1.37
N SER A 362 12.12 -13.09 0.68
CA SER A 362 13.10 -12.45 -0.19
C SER A 362 13.48 -11.09 0.38
N MET A 363 14.77 -10.81 0.44
CA MET A 363 15.31 -9.52 0.85
C MET A 363 15.55 -8.59 -0.34
N ASP A 364 15.33 -9.06 -1.55
CA ASP A 364 15.49 -8.25 -2.76
C ASP A 364 14.50 -7.08 -2.75
N LEU A 365 14.95 -5.93 -3.23
CA LEU A 365 14.06 -4.79 -3.43
C LEU A 365 13.17 -5.06 -4.62
N VAL A 366 11.88 -4.89 -4.42
CA VAL A 366 10.86 -5.08 -5.44
C VAL A 366 9.89 -3.91 -5.46
N GLU A 367 9.18 -3.77 -6.55
CA GLU A 367 8.27 -2.66 -6.79
C GLU A 367 6.84 -3.17 -6.98
N LEU A 368 5.86 -2.40 -6.54
CA LEU A 368 4.44 -2.75 -6.77
C LEU A 368 4.08 -2.83 -8.25
N VAL A 369 4.75 -2.08 -9.09
CA VAL A 369 4.54 -2.13 -10.55
C VAL A 369 4.87 -3.52 -11.13
N SER A 370 5.57 -4.36 -10.39
CA SER A 370 5.85 -5.76 -10.74
C SER A 370 4.68 -6.71 -10.48
N LEU A 371 3.61 -6.25 -9.82
CA LEU A 371 2.45 -7.09 -9.48
C LEU A 371 1.79 -7.68 -10.72
N PHE A 372 1.62 -6.89 -11.78
CA PHE A 372 0.97 -7.32 -13.01
C PHE A 372 1.69 -8.52 -13.67
N PRO A 373 2.97 -8.39 -14.08
CA PRO A 373 3.65 -9.53 -14.71
C PRO A 373 3.77 -10.74 -13.78
N THR A 374 3.90 -10.52 -12.48
CA THR A 374 4.05 -11.60 -11.51
C THR A 374 2.76 -12.41 -11.36
N LEU A 375 1.62 -11.75 -11.17
CA LEU A 375 0.33 -12.45 -11.08
C LEU A 375 -0.01 -13.20 -12.36
N ALA A 376 0.20 -12.58 -13.52
CA ALA A 376 -0.04 -13.22 -14.81
C ALA A 376 0.79 -14.51 -14.95
N GLY A 377 2.06 -14.44 -14.62
CA GLY A 377 2.95 -15.61 -14.71
C GLY A 377 2.63 -16.70 -13.69
N LEU A 378 2.30 -16.34 -12.44
CA LEU A 378 1.89 -17.30 -11.41
C LEU A 378 0.60 -18.04 -11.78
N ALA A 379 -0.30 -17.38 -12.49
CA ALA A 379 -1.55 -17.97 -12.99
C ALA A 379 -1.34 -18.85 -14.24
N GLY A 380 -0.14 -18.89 -14.80
CA GLY A 380 0.15 -19.63 -16.01
C GLY A 380 -0.24 -18.90 -17.30
N LEU A 381 -0.58 -17.62 -17.21
CA LEU A 381 -0.84 -16.78 -18.37
C LEU A 381 0.46 -16.28 -18.99
N GLN A 382 0.39 -15.86 -20.24
CA GLN A 382 1.53 -15.21 -20.87
C GLN A 382 1.85 -13.91 -20.11
N VAL A 383 3.11 -13.74 -19.71
CA VAL A 383 3.55 -12.51 -19.07
C VAL A 383 3.54 -11.38 -20.11
N PRO A 384 2.90 -10.24 -19.83
CA PRO A 384 2.94 -9.11 -20.75
C PRO A 384 4.38 -8.70 -21.10
N PRO A 385 4.66 -8.31 -22.35
CA PRO A 385 6.00 -7.91 -22.76
C PRO A 385 6.42 -6.60 -22.08
N ARG A 386 7.72 -6.33 -22.05
CA ARG A 386 8.24 -5.03 -21.61
C ARG A 386 7.69 -3.92 -22.49
N CYS A 387 7.37 -2.78 -21.88
CA CYS A 387 6.92 -1.63 -22.61
C CYS A 387 8.05 -1.03 -23.45
N PRO A 388 7.80 -0.69 -24.73
CA PRO A 388 8.71 0.14 -25.51
C PRO A 388 8.72 1.58 -24.97
N VAL A 389 9.68 2.38 -25.40
CA VAL A 389 9.74 3.82 -25.08
C VAL A 389 9.62 4.62 -26.38
N PRO A 390 8.56 5.42 -26.55
CA PRO A 390 7.38 5.59 -25.68
C PRO A 390 6.37 4.43 -25.81
N SER A 391 5.44 4.32 -24.85
CA SER A 391 4.47 3.22 -24.80
C SER A 391 3.01 3.65 -24.71
N PHE A 392 2.71 4.92 -24.90
CA PHE A 392 1.35 5.47 -24.72
C PHE A 392 0.31 4.88 -25.68
N HIS A 393 0.74 4.36 -26.82
CA HIS A 393 -0.13 3.71 -27.82
C HIS A 393 -0.20 2.17 -27.67
N VAL A 394 0.49 1.61 -26.70
CA VAL A 394 0.52 0.17 -26.43
C VAL A 394 -0.45 -0.17 -25.31
N GLU A 395 -1.48 -0.96 -25.61
CA GLU A 395 -2.50 -1.32 -24.60
C GLU A 395 -1.98 -2.29 -23.55
N LEU A 396 -1.18 -3.29 -23.96
CA LEU A 396 -0.68 -4.34 -23.08
C LEU A 396 0.84 -4.42 -23.11
N CYS A 397 1.45 -3.91 -22.08
CA CYS A 397 2.85 -4.12 -21.76
C CYS A 397 3.08 -3.80 -20.27
N ARG A 398 4.28 -4.05 -19.79
CA ARG A 398 4.61 -3.81 -18.38
C ARG A 398 5.93 -3.06 -18.25
N GLU A 399 6.02 -2.20 -17.24
CA GLU A 399 7.26 -1.51 -16.88
C GLU A 399 7.93 -2.16 -15.67
N GLY A 400 7.19 -2.93 -14.88
CA GLY A 400 7.72 -3.68 -13.74
C GLY A 400 8.40 -4.98 -14.14
N LYS A 401 9.29 -5.47 -13.29
CA LYS A 401 9.96 -6.75 -13.47
C LYS A 401 9.03 -7.91 -13.14
N ASN A 402 9.27 -9.04 -13.80
CA ASN A 402 8.64 -10.30 -13.46
C ASN A 402 9.37 -10.93 -12.26
N LEU A 403 8.66 -11.18 -11.17
CA LEU A 403 9.23 -11.73 -9.94
C LEU A 403 9.17 -13.26 -9.88
N LEU A 404 8.84 -13.94 -10.98
CA LEU A 404 8.67 -15.40 -11.00
C LEU A 404 9.94 -16.17 -10.58
N LYS A 405 11.12 -15.62 -10.80
CA LYS A 405 12.37 -16.26 -10.35
C LYS A 405 12.41 -16.55 -8.85
N HIS A 406 11.73 -15.73 -8.03
CA HIS A 406 11.67 -15.92 -6.59
C HIS A 406 10.82 -17.12 -6.16
N PHE A 407 10.01 -17.67 -7.07
CA PHE A 407 9.13 -18.81 -6.83
C PHE A 407 9.70 -20.15 -7.34
N ARG A 408 10.91 -20.15 -7.91
CA ARG A 408 11.61 -21.35 -8.41
C ARG A 408 12.47 -21.94 -7.30
N PHE A 409 11.91 -22.83 -6.50
CA PHE A 409 12.58 -23.35 -5.31
C PHE A 409 13.46 -24.58 -5.55
N ARG A 410 13.46 -25.15 -6.75
CA ARG A 410 14.20 -26.38 -7.06
C ARG A 410 15.52 -26.16 -7.79
N ASP A 411 15.77 -24.99 -8.32
CA ASP A 411 16.97 -24.66 -9.11
C ASP A 411 18.01 -23.89 -8.29
N LEU A 412 18.05 -24.09 -6.97
CA LEU A 412 19.02 -23.47 -6.06
C LEU A 412 20.45 -24.05 -6.19
N GLU A 413 20.71 -24.90 -7.19
CA GLU A 413 22.07 -25.30 -7.54
C GLU A 413 22.74 -24.29 -8.50
N GLU A 414 22.01 -23.32 -9.04
CA GLU A 414 22.62 -22.18 -9.71
C GLU A 414 23.07 -21.18 -8.65
N ASP A 415 24.37 -20.96 -8.63
CA ASP A 415 25.19 -20.16 -7.76
C ASP A 415 24.41 -19.01 -7.03
N PRO A 416 24.17 -19.07 -5.72
CA PRO A 416 23.53 -18.00 -4.95
C PRO A 416 24.35 -16.70 -4.95
N TYR A 417 25.54 -16.71 -5.55
CA TYR A 417 26.48 -15.60 -5.62
C TYR A 417 26.65 -14.99 -7.01
N LEU A 418 25.83 -15.37 -8.00
CA LEU A 418 25.75 -14.50 -9.18
C LEU A 418 25.08 -13.21 -8.71
N PRO A 419 25.85 -12.11 -8.54
CA PRO A 419 25.24 -10.84 -8.19
C PRO A 419 24.30 -10.50 -9.34
N GLY A 420 23.01 -10.48 -9.04
CA GLY A 420 22.05 -9.87 -9.93
C GLY A 420 22.62 -8.51 -10.35
N ASN A 421 22.48 -8.14 -11.61
CA ASN A 421 22.94 -6.85 -12.09
C ASN A 421 22.53 -5.79 -11.04
N PRO A 422 23.46 -5.02 -10.43
CA PRO A 422 23.15 -4.03 -9.38
C PRO A 422 22.03 -3.07 -9.79
N ARG A 423 21.84 -2.85 -11.09
CA ARG A 423 20.73 -2.09 -11.65
C ARG A 423 19.36 -2.80 -11.52
N GLU A 424 19.35 -4.09 -11.20
CA GLU A 424 18.11 -4.86 -11.05
C GLU A 424 17.51 -4.76 -9.65
N LEU A 425 18.25 -4.27 -8.65
CA LEU A 425 17.83 -4.17 -7.25
C LEU A 425 17.50 -2.73 -6.85
N ILE A 426 16.80 -2.02 -7.71
CA ILE A 426 16.39 -0.62 -7.48
C ILE A 426 14.87 -0.53 -7.47
N ALA A 427 14.33 0.13 -6.43
CA ALA A 427 12.94 0.55 -6.39
C ALA A 427 12.86 2.06 -6.63
N TYR A 428 11.97 2.47 -7.55
CA TYR A 428 11.75 3.87 -7.88
C TYR A 428 10.46 4.36 -7.26
N SER A 429 10.51 5.54 -6.65
CA SER A 429 9.34 6.24 -6.17
C SER A 429 9.43 7.71 -6.58
N GLN A 430 8.29 8.38 -6.63
CA GLN A 430 8.25 9.81 -6.94
C GLN A 430 7.15 10.50 -6.16
N TYR A 431 7.33 11.79 -5.91
CA TYR A 431 6.28 12.60 -5.30
C TYR A 431 6.30 14.04 -5.82
N PRO A 432 5.13 14.59 -6.21
CA PRO A 432 5.04 15.95 -6.72
C PRO A 432 4.93 17.00 -5.60
N ARG A 433 5.40 18.20 -5.88
CA ARG A 433 5.25 19.37 -5.00
C ARG A 433 4.90 20.62 -5.78
N PRO A 434 4.11 21.54 -5.20
CA PRO A 434 3.78 22.81 -5.83
C PRO A 434 4.82 23.90 -5.59
N ALA A 435 5.69 23.74 -4.59
CA ALA A 435 6.66 24.74 -4.16
C ALA A 435 7.82 24.12 -3.39
N ASP A 436 8.89 24.90 -3.20
CA ASP A 436 10.06 24.50 -2.43
C ASP A 436 9.81 24.41 -0.92
N PHE A 437 8.72 25.00 -0.44
CA PHE A 437 8.38 25.03 0.98
C PHE A 437 7.01 24.39 1.22
N PRO A 438 6.80 23.76 2.41
CA PRO A 438 5.49 23.20 2.73
C PRO A 438 4.40 24.27 2.76
N GLN A 439 3.32 24.00 2.05
CA GLN A 439 2.14 24.87 1.99
C GLN A 439 0.87 23.99 1.96
N TRP A 440 -0.29 24.63 1.96
CA TRP A 440 -1.58 23.96 2.09
C TRP A 440 -1.85 22.83 1.08
N ASN A 441 -1.28 22.91 -0.13
CA ASN A 441 -1.47 21.91 -1.19
C ASN A 441 -0.21 21.07 -1.48
N SER A 442 0.78 21.07 -0.59
CA SER A 442 2.01 20.28 -0.79
C SER A 442 1.74 18.78 -0.79
N ASP A 443 0.76 18.31 -0.02
CA ASP A 443 0.44 16.89 0.10
C ASP A 443 -0.20 16.34 -1.17
N LYS A 444 -1.15 17.07 -1.73
CA LYS A 444 -1.94 16.65 -2.90
C LYS A 444 -2.09 17.78 -3.90
N PRO A 445 -1.00 18.22 -4.55
CA PRO A 445 -1.13 19.27 -5.56
C PRO A 445 -1.92 18.76 -6.76
N SER A 446 -2.81 19.58 -7.31
CA SER A 446 -3.41 19.32 -8.61
C SER A 446 -2.34 19.36 -9.70
N LEU A 447 -2.53 18.62 -10.78
CA LEU A 447 -1.55 18.54 -11.88
C LEU A 447 -1.04 19.92 -12.32
N LYS A 448 -1.95 20.87 -12.53
CA LYS A 448 -1.60 22.25 -12.95
C LYS A 448 -0.70 22.99 -11.95
N ASP A 449 -0.73 22.60 -10.68
CA ASP A 449 0.02 23.26 -9.60
C ASP A 449 1.37 22.58 -9.33
N ILE A 450 1.64 21.46 -9.97
CA ILE A 450 2.93 20.75 -9.81
C ILE A 450 4.04 21.53 -10.51
N LYS A 451 5.06 21.90 -9.75
CA LYS A 451 6.26 22.61 -10.26
C LYS A 451 7.54 21.84 -10.03
N ILE A 452 7.53 20.89 -9.09
CA ILE A 452 8.69 20.13 -8.66
C ILE A 452 8.26 18.66 -8.55
N MET A 453 9.15 17.75 -8.98
CA MET A 453 8.97 16.33 -8.78
C MET A 453 10.19 15.76 -8.04
N GLY A 454 9.94 15.06 -6.95
CA GLY A 454 10.97 14.32 -6.24
C GLY A 454 11.07 12.91 -6.78
N TYR A 455 12.16 12.59 -7.48
CA TYR A 455 12.44 11.24 -7.95
C TYR A 455 13.36 10.54 -6.97
N SER A 456 12.95 9.37 -6.51
CA SER A 456 13.66 8.61 -5.49
C SER A 456 14.11 7.26 -6.01
N ILE A 457 15.36 6.93 -5.71
CA ILE A 457 15.93 5.60 -5.91
C ILE A 457 16.18 4.99 -4.53
N ARG A 458 15.65 3.80 -4.31
CA ARG A 458 15.90 3.00 -3.12
C ARG A 458 16.67 1.75 -3.50
N THR A 459 17.85 1.60 -2.93
CA THR A 459 18.67 0.37 -3.02
C THR A 459 18.76 -0.26 -1.63
N ILE A 460 19.41 -1.41 -1.52
CA ILE A 460 19.63 -2.05 -0.22
C ILE A 460 20.48 -1.18 0.71
N ASP A 461 21.36 -0.35 0.16
CA ASP A 461 22.36 0.43 0.92
C ASP A 461 21.93 1.87 1.18
N TYR A 462 21.10 2.45 0.31
CA TYR A 462 20.75 3.87 0.43
C TYR A 462 19.40 4.22 -0.20
N ARG A 463 18.87 5.40 0.17
CA ARG A 463 17.84 6.13 -0.56
C ARG A 463 18.42 7.44 -1.07
N TYR A 464 18.28 7.66 -2.38
CA TYR A 464 18.71 8.88 -3.05
C TYR A 464 17.52 9.54 -3.72
N THR A 465 17.28 10.81 -3.42
CA THR A 465 16.16 11.59 -3.98
C THR A 465 16.66 12.90 -4.54
N VAL A 466 16.23 13.24 -5.75
CA VAL A 466 16.43 14.57 -6.33
C VAL A 466 15.09 15.24 -6.55
N TRP A 467 14.97 16.47 -6.12
CA TRP A 467 13.82 17.32 -6.34
C TRP A 467 14.13 18.26 -7.49
N VAL A 468 13.45 18.07 -8.63
CA VAL A 468 13.75 18.74 -9.88
C VAL A 468 12.54 19.49 -10.41
N GLY A 469 12.76 20.53 -11.22
CA GLY A 469 11.70 21.25 -11.90
C GLY A 469 10.87 20.31 -12.77
N PHE A 470 9.56 20.48 -12.77
CA PHE A 470 8.62 19.66 -13.52
C PHE A 470 7.64 20.53 -14.28
N ASN A 471 7.48 20.25 -15.58
CA ASN A 471 6.49 20.93 -16.43
C ASN A 471 5.22 20.07 -16.52
N PRO A 472 4.11 20.47 -15.87
CA PRO A 472 2.88 19.68 -15.86
C PRO A 472 2.14 19.68 -17.20
N ASP A 473 2.38 20.66 -18.08
CA ASP A 473 1.74 20.71 -19.40
C ASP A 473 2.32 19.68 -20.35
N GLU A 474 3.61 19.39 -20.23
CA GLU A 474 4.35 18.44 -21.06
C GLU A 474 4.65 17.12 -20.32
N PHE A 475 4.37 17.03 -19.03
CA PHE A 475 4.69 15.88 -18.16
C PHE A 475 6.19 15.55 -18.18
N LEU A 476 7.03 16.57 -18.18
CA LEU A 476 8.48 16.42 -18.28
C LEU A 476 9.20 17.01 -17.08
N ALA A 477 10.12 16.20 -16.53
CA ALA A 477 11.07 16.65 -15.53
C ALA A 477 12.29 17.29 -16.20
N ASN A 478 12.85 18.32 -15.56
CA ASN A 478 14.11 18.93 -15.95
C ASN A 478 15.19 18.60 -14.91
N PHE A 479 15.99 17.59 -15.19
CA PHE A 479 17.05 17.14 -14.29
C PHE A 479 18.24 18.13 -14.21
N SER A 480 18.24 19.18 -15.03
CA SER A 480 19.21 20.28 -14.89
C SER A 480 18.74 21.35 -13.91
N ASP A 481 17.45 21.35 -13.54
CA ASP A 481 16.84 22.29 -12.59
C ASP A 481 16.68 21.60 -11.22
N ILE A 482 17.76 21.46 -10.47
CA ILE A 482 17.78 20.78 -9.18
C ILE A 482 17.45 21.77 -8.07
N HIS A 483 16.35 21.53 -7.36
CA HIS A 483 15.90 22.33 -6.23
C HIS A 483 16.48 21.83 -4.91
N ALA A 484 16.61 20.52 -4.73
CA ALA A 484 17.16 19.91 -3.52
C ALA A 484 17.55 18.46 -3.78
N GLY A 485 18.33 17.89 -2.88
CA GLY A 485 18.69 16.49 -2.89
C GLY A 485 18.69 15.87 -1.51
N GLU A 486 18.50 14.56 -1.45
CA GLU A 486 18.54 13.77 -0.24
C GLU A 486 19.33 12.49 -0.49
N LEU A 487 20.19 12.14 0.46
CA LEU A 487 20.92 10.87 0.46
C LEU A 487 20.98 10.34 1.89
N TYR A 488 20.47 9.12 2.07
CA TYR A 488 20.46 8.43 3.36
C TYR A 488 21.10 7.06 3.19
N PHE A 489 22.07 6.74 4.04
CA PHE A 489 22.70 5.43 4.09
C PHE A 489 21.94 4.54 5.08
N VAL A 490 21.33 3.47 4.58
CA VAL A 490 20.38 2.66 5.34
C VAL A 490 21.02 1.90 6.50
N ASP A 491 22.25 1.42 6.34
CA ASP A 491 22.92 0.64 7.39
C ASP A 491 23.23 1.48 8.64
N SER A 492 23.72 2.71 8.44
CA SER A 492 24.06 3.63 9.53
C SER A 492 22.89 4.51 9.96
N ASP A 493 21.89 4.68 9.12
CA ASP A 493 20.75 5.56 9.31
C ASP A 493 19.45 4.91 8.78
N PRO A 494 19.00 3.80 9.39
CA PRO A 494 17.86 3.05 8.90
C PRO A 494 16.55 3.83 8.90
N LEU A 495 16.43 4.88 9.71
CA LEU A 495 15.24 5.72 9.78
C LEU A 495 15.27 6.92 8.83
N GLN A 496 16.39 7.11 8.10
CA GLN A 496 16.54 8.18 7.11
C GLN A 496 16.43 9.60 7.74
N ASP A 497 17.19 9.83 8.82
CA ASP A 497 17.18 11.08 9.57
C ASP A 497 18.32 12.03 9.20
N HIS A 498 19.40 11.53 8.60
CA HIS A 498 20.64 12.26 8.37
C HIS A 498 20.93 12.41 6.87
N ASN A 499 20.50 13.52 6.29
CA ASN A 499 20.70 13.81 4.88
C ASN A 499 22.18 14.09 4.59
N MET A 500 22.81 13.19 3.83
CA MET A 500 24.23 13.24 3.46
C MET A 500 24.47 13.80 2.06
N TYR A 501 23.44 14.38 1.42
CA TYR A 501 23.52 14.84 0.02
C TYR A 501 24.62 15.89 -0.21
N ASN A 502 24.79 16.82 0.73
CA ASN A 502 25.78 17.89 0.65
C ASN A 502 27.14 17.50 1.24
N ASP A 503 27.30 16.28 1.73
CA ASP A 503 28.56 15.79 2.24
C ASP A 503 29.48 15.36 1.09
N SER A 504 30.81 15.45 1.26
CA SER A 504 31.81 15.13 0.24
C SER A 504 31.66 13.70 -0.31
N GLN A 505 31.19 12.75 0.51
CA GLN A 505 30.90 11.38 0.09
C GLN A 505 29.63 11.27 -0.76
N GLY A 506 28.65 12.14 -0.57
CA GLY A 506 27.41 12.19 -1.37
C GLY A 506 27.65 12.71 -2.79
N GLY A 507 28.61 13.61 -2.99
CA GLY A 507 28.95 14.16 -4.30
C GLY A 507 29.53 13.13 -5.27
N ASP A 508 30.32 12.20 -4.76
CA ASP A 508 30.91 11.11 -5.57
C ASP A 508 29.85 10.08 -5.99
N LEU A 509 28.87 9.79 -5.12
CA LEU A 509 27.73 8.92 -5.42
C LEU A 509 26.80 9.53 -6.47
N PHE A 510 26.63 10.85 -6.46
CA PHE A 510 25.83 11.57 -7.45
C PHE A 510 26.34 11.34 -8.87
N GLN A 511 27.67 11.37 -9.06
CA GLN A 511 28.28 11.11 -10.39
C GLN A 511 28.13 9.66 -10.83
N LEU A 512 28.05 8.71 -9.90
CA LEU A 512 27.87 7.29 -10.19
C LEU A 512 26.43 6.89 -10.51
N LEU A 513 25.44 7.68 -10.05
CA LEU A 513 24.01 7.34 -10.13
C LEU A 513 23.26 8.11 -11.25
N MET A 514 23.88 9.13 -11.81
CA MET A 514 23.34 9.81 -12.99
C MET A 514 23.63 8.98 -14.24
N PRO A 515 22.63 8.71 -15.07
CA PRO A 515 22.81 7.98 -16.32
C PRO A 515 23.66 8.75 -17.33
#